data_2435825589e279fb81cf9f45c2392bd0
#
_entry.id   2435825589e279fb81cf9f45c2392bd0
#
_cell.length_a   1.000
_cell.length_b   1.000
_cell.length_c   1.000
_cell.angle_alpha   90.00
_cell.angle_beta   90.00
_cell.angle_gamma   90.00
#
_symmetry.space_group_name_H-M   'P 1'
#
loop_
_entity.id
_entity.type
_entity.pdbx_description
1 polymer ?
#
loop_
_entity_poly.entity_id
_entity_poly.type
_entity_poly.pdbx_seq_one_letter_code
_entity_poly.pdbx_strand_id
1 'polypeptide(L)'
;NDIVMIEVDEKQHFTKENSPLPSNTVNAIGLDAATGKVYFATAKGLISFQGNAFLPQEEYNNVEVYPNPVRPNFQGDVTIRGLIQNSHVKITDIEGNLVFEGQSDGGSVVWNQEAFGRHKVSSGVYLIFISNADSTKTKIAKLMIIR
;
A
#
# COMPACT_ATOMS: atom_id res chain seq x y z
N ASN A 1 29.57 7.20 22.64
CA ASN A 1 28.88 6.60 21.49
C ASN A 1 27.51 6.12 21.96
N ASP A 2 26.51 6.98 21.82
CA ASP A 2 25.13 6.61 22.13
C ASP A 2 24.63 5.71 21.01
N ILE A 3 24.35 4.46 21.34
CA ILE A 3 23.65 3.52 20.46
C ILE A 3 22.18 3.95 20.50
N VAL A 4 21.71 4.59 19.43
CA VAL A 4 20.28 4.84 19.24
C VAL A 4 19.63 3.50 18.90
N MET A 5 18.88 2.94 19.84
CA MET A 5 18.02 1.79 19.56
C MET A 5 16.85 2.29 18.73
N ILE A 6 16.81 1.91 17.44
CA ILE A 6 15.64 2.10 16.61
C ILE A 6 14.67 0.98 16.96
N GLU A 7 13.55 1.32 17.60
CA GLU A 7 12.46 0.37 17.80
C GLU A 7 11.82 0.10 16.44
N VAL A 8 12.03 -1.10 15.92
CA VAL A 8 11.44 -1.53 14.64
C VAL A 8 10.14 -2.23 14.96
N ASP A 9 9.03 -1.59 14.59
CA ASP A 9 7.72 -2.26 14.61
C ASP A 9 7.73 -3.44 13.64
N GLU A 10 7.64 -4.66 14.18
CA GLU A 10 7.52 -5.87 13.39
C GLU A 10 6.10 -5.95 12.78
N LYS A 11 5.98 -5.60 11.48
CA LYS A 11 4.68 -5.61 10.79
C LYS A 11 4.33 -6.96 10.19
N GLN A 12 5.32 -7.75 9.76
CA GLN A 12 5.13 -9.09 9.17
C GLN A 12 6.31 -10.00 9.50
N HIS A 13 6.01 -11.21 9.95
CA HIS A 13 6.99 -12.25 10.24
C HIS A 13 6.75 -13.47 9.37
N PHE A 14 7.70 -13.78 8.47
CA PHE A 14 7.64 -14.92 7.58
C PHE A 14 8.51 -16.05 8.07
N THR A 15 7.91 -17.23 8.20
CA THR A 15 8.60 -18.49 8.49
C THR A 15 8.15 -19.57 7.50
N LYS A 16 8.91 -20.67 7.41
CA LYS A 16 8.49 -21.81 6.58
C LYS A 16 7.18 -22.46 7.06
N GLU A 17 6.78 -22.22 8.31
CA GLU A 17 5.57 -22.73 8.93
C GLU A 17 4.32 -21.89 8.59
N ASN A 18 4.50 -20.58 8.35
CA ASN A 18 3.39 -19.65 8.09
C ASN A 18 3.38 -19.06 6.67
N SER A 19 4.37 -19.41 5.83
CA SER A 19 4.53 -18.86 4.50
C SER A 19 5.17 -19.88 3.55
N PRO A 20 5.16 -19.67 2.22
CA PRO A 20 5.87 -20.49 1.26
C PRO A 20 7.39 -20.42 1.33
N LEU A 21 7.97 -19.82 2.37
CA LEU A 21 9.41 -19.68 2.52
C LEU A 21 10.10 -21.07 2.58
N PRO A 22 11.07 -21.38 1.68
CA PRO A 22 11.66 -22.72 1.62
C PRO A 22 12.53 -23.07 2.83
N SER A 23 13.03 -22.06 3.53
CA SER A 23 13.89 -22.21 4.71
C SER A 23 13.83 -20.95 5.57
N ASN A 24 13.90 -21.12 6.90
CA ASN A 24 14.02 -20.00 7.83
C ASN A 24 15.41 -19.33 7.80
N THR A 25 16.39 -19.95 7.11
CA THR A 25 17.70 -19.34 6.89
C THR A 25 17.65 -18.50 5.62
N VAL A 26 17.56 -17.19 5.79
CA VAL A 26 17.59 -16.19 4.71
C VAL A 26 19.01 -15.65 4.60
N ASN A 27 19.64 -15.83 3.45
CA ASN A 27 21.02 -15.42 3.18
C ASN A 27 21.11 -13.98 2.66
N ALA A 28 20.09 -13.55 1.89
CA ALA A 28 20.02 -12.20 1.34
C ALA A 28 18.57 -11.80 1.06
N ILE A 29 18.31 -10.49 1.10
CA ILE A 29 17.04 -9.89 0.75
C ILE A 29 17.29 -8.83 -0.32
N GLY A 30 16.50 -8.85 -1.39
CA GLY A 30 16.52 -7.84 -2.44
C GLY A 30 15.14 -7.20 -2.60
N LEU A 31 15.11 -5.89 -2.81
CA LEU A 31 13.89 -5.14 -3.06
C LEU A 31 13.90 -4.62 -4.50
N ASP A 32 12.87 -4.99 -5.27
CA ASP A 32 12.54 -4.31 -6.50
C ASP A 32 11.54 -3.18 -6.20
N ALA A 33 12.07 -1.99 -6.04
CA ALA A 33 11.30 -0.83 -5.67
C ALA A 33 10.32 -0.35 -6.75
N ALA A 34 10.52 -0.74 -8.00
CA ALA A 34 9.61 -0.40 -9.10
C ALA A 34 8.33 -1.23 -9.04
N THR A 35 8.43 -2.50 -8.66
CA THR A 35 7.30 -3.43 -8.58
C THR A 35 6.81 -3.68 -7.17
N GLY A 36 7.54 -3.25 -6.14
CA GLY A 36 7.27 -3.54 -4.73
C GLY A 36 7.53 -5.02 -4.36
N LYS A 37 8.25 -5.78 -5.20
CA LYS A 37 8.62 -7.17 -4.90
C LYS A 37 9.82 -7.23 -3.98
N VAL A 38 9.71 -8.07 -2.97
CA VAL A 38 10.80 -8.43 -2.07
C VAL A 38 11.24 -9.86 -2.40
N TYR A 39 12.52 -10.04 -2.67
CA TYR A 39 13.13 -11.34 -2.96
C TYR A 39 13.89 -11.84 -1.75
N PHE A 40 13.65 -13.08 -1.36
CA PHE A 40 14.34 -13.76 -0.28
C PHE A 40 15.19 -14.89 -0.88
N ALA A 41 16.50 -14.75 -0.82
CA ALA A 41 17.44 -15.80 -1.14
C ALA A 41 17.69 -16.66 0.10
N THR A 42 17.26 -17.92 0.05
CA THR A 42 17.45 -18.87 1.14
C THR A 42 18.43 -19.97 0.76
N ALA A 43 18.89 -20.76 1.72
CA ALA A 43 19.74 -21.93 1.46
C ALA A 43 19.04 -22.99 0.57
N LYS A 44 17.73 -22.95 0.44
CA LYS A 44 16.90 -23.93 -0.32
C LYS A 44 16.22 -23.35 -1.54
N GLY A 45 16.52 -22.12 -1.92
CA GLY A 45 15.97 -21.49 -3.12
C GLY A 45 15.62 -20.02 -2.95
N LEU A 46 15.20 -19.42 -4.05
CA LEU A 46 14.77 -18.03 -4.16
C LEU A 46 13.24 -17.98 -4.19
N ILE A 47 12.67 -17.09 -3.40
CA ILE A 47 11.24 -16.79 -3.42
C ILE A 47 11.02 -15.28 -3.46
N SER A 48 9.91 -14.84 -4.03
CA SER A 48 9.50 -13.45 -3.98
C SER A 48 8.16 -13.29 -3.26
N PHE A 49 8.02 -12.17 -2.58
CA PHE A 49 6.79 -11.70 -1.96
C PHE A 49 6.38 -10.38 -2.62
N GLN A 50 5.09 -10.25 -2.98
CA GLN A 50 4.56 -9.00 -3.49
C GLN A 50 4.16 -8.11 -2.31
N GLY A 51 5.00 -7.12 -2.04
CA GLY A 51 4.73 -6.12 -1.01
C GLY A 51 3.93 -4.91 -1.55
N ASN A 52 3.52 -4.06 -0.64
CA ASN A 52 2.83 -2.79 -0.93
C ASN A 52 3.75 -1.58 -0.72
N ALA A 53 5.03 -1.80 -0.43
CA ALA A 53 6.01 -0.74 -0.23
C ALA A 53 6.59 -0.31 -1.58
N PHE A 54 6.38 0.94 -1.93
CA PHE A 54 6.89 1.56 -3.15
C PHE A 54 7.76 2.76 -2.79
N LEU A 55 8.80 3.03 -3.59
CA LEU A 55 9.59 4.25 -3.43
C LEU A 55 8.70 5.49 -3.61
N PRO A 56 8.87 6.51 -2.75
CA PRO A 56 8.17 7.76 -2.91
C PRO A 56 8.59 8.46 -4.21
N GLN A 57 7.67 9.19 -4.79
CA GLN A 57 7.89 10.02 -5.97
C GLN A 57 8.11 11.47 -5.55
N GLU A 58 8.63 12.29 -6.45
CA GLU A 58 8.73 13.74 -6.26
C GLU A 58 7.50 14.49 -6.77
N GLU A 59 6.74 13.85 -7.68
CA GLU A 59 5.54 14.40 -8.32
C GLU A 59 4.45 13.33 -8.44
N TYR A 60 3.18 13.77 -8.58
CA TYR A 60 2.03 12.88 -8.79
C TYR A 60 1.78 12.54 -10.26
N ASN A 61 2.83 12.32 -11.06
CA ASN A 61 2.70 12.06 -12.49
C ASN A 61 2.10 10.68 -12.79
N ASN A 62 2.41 9.69 -11.97
CA ASN A 62 2.07 8.29 -12.20
C ASN A 62 1.31 7.70 -11.01
N VAL A 63 0.28 8.39 -10.53
CA VAL A 63 -0.59 7.85 -9.49
C VAL A 63 -1.46 6.75 -10.08
N GLU A 64 -1.39 5.58 -9.50
CA GLU A 64 -2.19 4.42 -9.87
C GLU A 64 -3.00 3.90 -8.69
N VAL A 65 -4.21 3.45 -8.96
CA VAL A 65 -5.11 2.83 -8.00
C VAL A 65 -5.41 1.41 -8.46
N TYR A 66 -5.08 0.42 -7.66
CA TYR A 66 -5.22 -0.99 -8.03
C TYR A 66 -5.80 -1.83 -6.89
N PRO A 67 -6.71 -2.77 -7.19
CA PRO A 67 -7.37 -2.97 -8.47
C PRO A 67 -8.39 -1.87 -8.77
N ASN A 68 -8.58 -1.55 -10.05
CA ASN A 68 -9.59 -0.61 -10.50
C ASN A 68 -10.16 -1.09 -11.86
N PRO A 69 -11.42 -1.54 -11.92
CA PRO A 69 -12.39 -1.63 -10.83
C PRO A 69 -12.10 -2.73 -9.81
N VAL A 70 -12.57 -2.52 -8.58
CA VAL A 70 -12.70 -3.58 -7.59
C VAL A 70 -13.91 -4.44 -7.98
N ARG A 71 -13.69 -5.75 -8.18
CA ARG A 71 -14.74 -6.69 -8.58
C ARG A 71 -15.31 -7.43 -7.38
N PRO A 72 -16.54 -8.00 -7.46
CA PRO A 72 -17.23 -8.63 -6.32
C PRO A 72 -16.42 -9.70 -5.58
N ASN A 73 -15.61 -10.46 -6.30
CA ASN A 73 -14.83 -11.57 -5.72
C ASN A 73 -13.46 -11.14 -5.16
N PHE A 74 -13.13 -9.86 -5.23
CA PHE A 74 -11.87 -9.36 -4.71
C PHE A 74 -11.95 -9.17 -3.18
N GLN A 75 -11.10 -9.89 -2.44
CA GLN A 75 -11.05 -9.87 -0.98
C GLN A 75 -9.85 -9.10 -0.41
N GLY A 76 -8.98 -8.60 -1.27
CA GLY A 76 -7.78 -7.87 -0.86
C GLY A 76 -8.02 -6.38 -0.64
N ASP A 77 -6.93 -5.67 -0.42
CA ASP A 77 -6.91 -4.22 -0.22
C ASP A 77 -6.70 -3.48 -1.54
N VAL A 78 -7.20 -2.25 -1.60
CA VAL A 78 -6.90 -1.32 -2.67
C VAL A 78 -5.58 -0.63 -2.35
N THR A 79 -4.65 -0.65 -3.30
CA THR A 79 -3.37 0.06 -3.19
C THR A 79 -3.40 1.31 -4.07
N ILE A 80 -3.05 2.44 -3.49
CA ILE A 80 -2.81 3.71 -4.16
C ILE A 80 -1.30 3.92 -4.14
N ARG A 81 -0.67 3.96 -5.31
CA ARG A 81 0.79 4.08 -5.45
C ARG A 81 1.20 5.24 -6.35
N GLY A 82 2.50 5.54 -6.42
CA GLY A 82 3.02 6.69 -7.14
C GLY A 82 2.88 7.98 -6.33
N LEU A 83 2.91 7.87 -5.01
CA LEU A 83 2.74 8.98 -4.08
C LEU A 83 4.08 9.60 -3.69
N ILE A 84 4.02 10.85 -3.26
CA ILE A 84 5.10 11.53 -2.55
C ILE A 84 5.11 11.01 -1.10
N GLN A 85 6.27 10.99 -0.45
CA GLN A 85 6.39 10.63 0.96
C GLN A 85 5.47 11.52 1.83
N ASN A 86 4.81 10.91 2.81
CA ASN A 86 3.89 11.60 3.72
C ASN A 86 2.71 12.31 3.03
N SER A 87 2.28 11.81 1.87
CA SER A 87 1.07 12.30 1.21
C SER A 87 -0.16 12.02 2.05
N HIS A 88 -1.03 13.02 2.20
CA HIS A 88 -2.36 12.85 2.75
C HIS A 88 -3.31 12.32 1.67
N VAL A 89 -4.04 11.25 2.00
CA VAL A 89 -5.01 10.61 1.11
C VAL A 89 -6.36 10.61 1.79
N LYS A 90 -7.37 11.17 1.11
CA LYS A 90 -8.77 11.14 1.53
C LYS A 90 -9.59 10.48 0.45
N ILE A 91 -10.44 9.54 0.83
CA ILE A 91 -11.36 8.87 -0.10
C ILE A 91 -12.78 9.24 0.30
N THR A 92 -13.56 9.70 -0.69
CA THR A 92 -14.97 10.04 -0.51
C THR A 92 -15.82 9.24 -1.49
N ASP A 93 -17.10 9.09 -1.18
CA ASP A 93 -18.09 8.73 -2.17
C ASP A 93 -18.36 9.91 -3.15
N ILE A 94 -19.24 9.71 -4.13
CA ILE A 94 -19.58 10.73 -5.12
C ILE A 94 -20.34 11.92 -4.52
N GLU A 95 -20.95 11.74 -3.35
CA GLU A 95 -21.68 12.80 -2.63
C GLU A 95 -20.74 13.64 -1.75
N GLY A 96 -19.48 13.23 -1.63
CA GLY A 96 -18.46 13.91 -0.84
C GLY A 96 -18.34 13.41 0.60
N ASN A 97 -19.03 12.32 0.97
CA ASN A 97 -18.89 11.74 2.29
C ASN A 97 -17.55 11.03 2.42
N LEU A 98 -16.76 11.41 3.42
CA LEU A 98 -15.47 10.80 3.69
C LEU A 98 -15.65 9.35 4.16
N VAL A 99 -14.92 8.42 3.56
CA VAL A 99 -14.94 7.00 3.93
C VAL A 99 -13.58 6.52 4.45
N PHE A 100 -12.50 7.18 4.05
CA PHE A 100 -11.15 6.85 4.49
C PHE A 100 -10.25 8.08 4.50
N GLU A 101 -9.36 8.13 5.47
CA GLU A 101 -8.27 9.10 5.55
C GLU A 101 -7.01 8.38 6.01
N GLY A 102 -5.88 8.66 5.34
CA GLY A 102 -4.61 8.07 5.68
C GLY A 102 -3.43 8.89 5.15
N GLN A 103 -2.23 8.47 5.52
CA GLN A 103 -0.99 9.08 5.09
C GLN A 103 -0.12 8.03 4.41
N SER A 104 0.60 8.39 3.34
CA SER A 104 1.49 7.47 2.67
C SER A 104 2.71 7.15 3.51
N ASP A 105 3.06 5.87 3.54
CA ASP A 105 4.35 5.37 3.99
C ASP A 105 5.14 4.96 2.74
N GLY A 106 6.25 5.64 2.49
CA GLY A 106 6.87 5.58 1.17
C GLY A 106 5.98 6.19 0.09
N GLY A 107 5.88 5.51 -1.03
CA GLY A 107 5.13 5.94 -2.21
C GLY A 107 3.72 5.36 -2.31
N SER A 108 3.13 4.84 -1.23
CA SER A 108 1.82 4.17 -1.31
C SER A 108 0.95 4.32 -0.07
N VAL A 109 -0.35 4.11 -0.26
CA VAL A 109 -1.36 3.94 0.78
C VAL A 109 -2.19 2.69 0.46
N VAL A 110 -2.55 1.94 1.48
CA VAL A 110 -3.40 0.76 1.38
C VAL A 110 -4.73 1.02 2.09
N TRP A 111 -5.83 0.66 1.44
CA TRP A 111 -7.18 0.80 1.97
C TRP A 111 -7.95 -0.52 1.88
N ASN A 112 -8.44 -0.98 3.00
CA ASN A 112 -9.20 -2.24 3.12
C ASN A 112 -10.65 -2.16 2.61
N GLN A 113 -11.04 -1.09 1.90
CA GLN A 113 -12.37 -0.84 1.36
C GLN A 113 -13.46 -0.73 2.44
N GLU A 114 -13.10 -0.33 3.65
CA GLU A 114 -14.02 -0.10 4.75
C GLU A 114 -14.16 1.39 5.07
N ALA A 115 -15.39 1.80 5.37
CA ALA A 115 -15.64 3.12 5.90
C ALA A 115 -15.18 3.16 7.36
N PHE A 116 -14.03 3.80 7.62
CA PHE A 116 -13.40 3.93 8.94
C PHE A 116 -13.24 2.60 9.70
N GLY A 117 -12.93 1.50 8.97
CA GLY A 117 -12.73 0.19 9.55
C GLY A 117 -13.99 -0.48 10.13
N ARG A 118 -15.19 -0.02 9.73
CA ARG A 118 -16.47 -0.50 10.31
C ARG A 118 -17.21 -1.45 9.38
N HIS A 119 -17.37 -1.10 8.13
CA HIS A 119 -18.11 -1.91 7.14
C HIS A 119 -17.57 -1.65 5.73
N LYS A 120 -17.66 -2.65 4.89
CA LYS A 120 -17.30 -2.53 3.46
C LYS A 120 -18.20 -1.49 2.80
N VAL A 121 -17.58 -0.61 2.02
CA VAL A 121 -18.33 0.39 1.26
C VAL A 121 -19.11 -0.25 0.12
N SER A 122 -20.21 0.39 -0.29
CA SER A 122 -21.11 -0.08 -1.35
C SER A 122 -20.50 0.04 -2.75
N SER A 123 -21.14 -0.57 -3.75
CA SER A 123 -20.83 -0.32 -5.16
C SER A 123 -20.98 1.17 -5.49
N GLY A 124 -20.02 1.71 -6.23
CA GLY A 124 -20.04 3.11 -6.62
C GLY A 124 -18.69 3.60 -7.12
N VAL A 125 -18.66 4.88 -7.47
CA VAL A 125 -17.43 5.60 -7.79
C VAL A 125 -16.97 6.37 -6.56
N TYR A 126 -15.69 6.21 -6.24
CA TYR A 126 -15.03 6.87 -5.12
C TYR A 126 -13.97 7.83 -5.65
N LEU A 127 -13.90 9.00 -5.04
CA LEU A 127 -12.91 10.02 -5.36
C LEU A 127 -11.78 9.95 -4.34
N ILE A 128 -10.55 9.95 -4.84
CA ILE A 128 -9.34 9.86 -4.04
C ILE A 128 -8.61 11.19 -4.17
N PHE A 129 -8.62 11.97 -3.10
CA PHE A 129 -7.92 13.25 -3.01
C PHE A 129 -6.56 13.02 -2.38
N ILE A 130 -5.52 13.46 -3.04
CA ILE A 130 -4.14 13.27 -2.65
C ILE A 130 -3.47 14.64 -2.58
N SER A 131 -2.76 14.91 -1.50
CA SER A 131 -1.95 16.11 -1.34
C SER A 131 -0.64 15.77 -0.62
N ASN A 132 0.45 16.48 -0.96
CA ASN A 132 1.67 16.40 -0.18
C ASN A 132 1.52 17.14 1.17
N ALA A 133 2.51 17.00 2.04
CA ALA A 133 2.45 17.49 3.42
C ALA A 133 2.15 18.99 3.54
N ASP A 134 2.66 19.81 2.63
CA ASP A 134 2.45 21.27 2.59
C ASP A 134 1.29 21.71 1.68
N SER A 135 0.58 20.75 1.09
CA SER A 135 -0.56 20.98 0.19
C SER A 135 -0.25 21.80 -1.07
N THR A 136 1.02 21.90 -1.45
CA THR A 136 1.45 22.60 -2.67
C THR A 136 1.22 21.76 -3.93
N LYS A 137 1.17 20.44 -3.81
CA LYS A 137 0.92 19.48 -4.88
C LYS A 137 -0.29 18.66 -4.54
N THR A 138 -1.20 18.54 -5.51
CA THR A 138 -2.45 17.77 -5.34
C THR A 138 -2.73 16.90 -6.54
N LYS A 139 -3.45 15.80 -6.33
CA LYS A 139 -3.94 14.91 -7.37
C LYS A 139 -5.29 14.35 -6.99
N ILE A 140 -6.14 14.14 -7.97
CA ILE A 140 -7.41 13.41 -7.80
C ILE A 140 -7.36 12.17 -8.67
N ALA A 141 -7.65 11.03 -8.07
CA ALA A 141 -7.85 9.76 -8.74
C ALA A 141 -9.28 9.25 -8.53
N LYS A 142 -9.70 8.28 -9.32
CA LYS A 142 -11.02 7.66 -9.23
C LYS A 142 -10.88 6.16 -9.06
N LEU A 143 -11.77 5.59 -8.28
CA LEU A 143 -11.88 4.16 -8.05
C LEU A 143 -13.33 3.73 -8.26
N MET A 144 -13.53 2.67 -9.03
CA MET A 144 -14.83 2.03 -9.16
C MET A 144 -14.87 0.76 -8.32
N ILE A 145 -15.92 0.61 -7.52
CA ILE A 145 -16.19 -0.59 -6.72
C ILE A 145 -17.48 -1.23 -7.22
N ILE A 146 -17.44 -2.53 -7.48
CA ILE A 146 -18.57 -3.37 -7.90
C ILE A 146 -18.71 -4.49 -6.86
N ARG A 147 -19.88 -4.58 -6.23
CA ARG A 147 -20.23 -5.61 -5.25
C ARG A 147 -21.23 -6.60 -5.85
#